data_c398b25850d5f4ce1b62a5d7bf8c0a3c
#
_entry.id   c398b25850d5f4ce1b62a5d7bf8c0a3c
#
_cell.length_a   1.000
_cell.length_b   1.000
_cell.length_c   1.000
_cell.angle_alpha   90.00
_cell.angle_beta   90.00
_cell.angle_gamma   90.00
#
_symmetry.space_group_name_H-M   'P 1'
#
loop_
_entity.id
_entity.type
_entity.pdbx_description
1 polymer ?
#
loop_
_entity_poly.entity_id
_entity_poly.type
_entity_poly.pdbx_seq_one_letter_code
_entity_poly.pdbx_strand_id
1 'polypeptide(L)'
;MSGIPVFQLSAVAVKALEEGDQVYGVIDFIPPLSFEETENWIREHGAEGLLPVKWVEYFNRLNIPVTASLLKQYKVKIVGGMGMDRAQVSCGGVVTEEVSPAVCESLIHKGLFFTGEILDVQGICGGYNLHFAFSCARRAAGEIIRRKKEER
;
A
#
# COMPACT_ATOMS: atom_id res chain seq x y z
N MET A 1 -2.81 9.41 8.35
CA MET A 1 -2.02 8.17 8.54
C MET A 1 -0.96 8.10 7.46
N SER A 2 0.20 7.51 7.74
CA SER A 2 1.31 7.35 6.81
C SER A 2 2.13 6.10 7.18
N GLY A 3 3.10 5.75 6.35
CA GLY A 3 3.96 4.60 6.55
C GLY A 3 3.63 3.42 5.63
N ILE A 4 4.50 2.41 5.65
CA ILE A 4 4.43 1.26 4.72
C ILE A 4 3.07 0.55 4.73
N PRO A 5 2.45 0.22 5.87
CA PRO A 5 1.13 -0.43 5.87
C PRO A 5 0.06 0.42 5.20
N VAL A 6 0.11 1.75 5.38
CA VAL A 6 -0.86 2.66 4.77
C VAL A 6 -0.67 2.72 3.26
N PHE A 7 0.58 2.76 2.77
CA PHE A 7 0.84 2.70 1.32
C PHE A 7 0.34 1.42 0.69
N GLN A 8 0.56 0.27 1.33
CA GLN A 8 0.12 -1.02 0.80
C GLN A 8 -1.40 -1.17 0.78
N LEU A 9 -2.10 -0.63 1.79
CA LEU A 9 -3.55 -0.72 1.90
C LEU A 9 -4.29 0.40 1.16
N SER A 10 -3.60 1.48 0.78
CA SER A 10 -4.23 2.67 0.19
C SER A 10 -4.94 2.36 -1.13
N ALA A 11 -4.36 1.53 -1.99
CA ALA A 11 -4.97 1.16 -3.27
C ALA A 11 -6.32 0.45 -3.09
N VAL A 12 -6.37 -0.51 -2.16
CA VAL A 12 -7.60 -1.24 -1.82
C VAL A 12 -8.65 -0.31 -1.22
N ALA A 13 -8.22 0.59 -0.31
CA ALA A 13 -9.10 1.53 0.34
C ALA A 13 -9.69 2.56 -0.63
N VAL A 14 -8.87 3.10 -1.53
CA VAL A 14 -9.33 4.08 -2.54
C VAL A 14 -10.29 3.42 -3.52
N LYS A 15 -9.97 2.22 -4.02
CA LYS A 15 -10.85 1.47 -4.93
C LYS A 15 -12.23 1.21 -4.29
N ALA A 16 -12.28 0.74 -3.05
CA ALA A 16 -13.54 0.51 -2.35
C ALA A 16 -14.35 1.81 -2.14
N LEU A 17 -13.67 2.94 -1.88
CA LEU A 17 -14.32 4.25 -1.79
C LEU A 17 -14.92 4.70 -3.13
N GLU A 18 -14.23 4.45 -4.25
CA GLU A 18 -14.71 4.76 -5.61
C GLU A 18 -15.93 3.89 -5.99
N GLU A 19 -15.99 2.66 -5.49
CA GLU A 19 -17.14 1.76 -5.63
C GLU A 19 -18.32 2.15 -4.72
N GLY A 20 -18.15 3.15 -3.85
CA GLY A 20 -19.18 3.68 -2.96
C GLY A 20 -19.23 3.02 -1.57
N ASP A 21 -18.26 2.20 -1.25
CA ASP A 21 -18.18 1.51 0.03
C ASP A 21 -17.79 2.42 1.18
N GLN A 22 -18.19 2.06 2.40
CA GLN A 22 -17.70 2.68 3.62
C GLN A 22 -16.44 1.97 4.09
N VAL A 23 -15.31 2.66 4.06
CA VAL A 23 -14.00 2.09 4.41
C VAL A 23 -13.56 2.52 5.80
N TYR A 24 -13.12 1.57 6.60
CA TYR A 24 -12.56 1.80 7.93
C TYR A 24 -11.17 1.18 8.05
N GLY A 25 -10.21 1.95 8.55
CA GLY A 25 -8.96 1.42 9.06
C GLY A 25 -9.14 0.94 10.50
N VAL A 26 -8.64 -0.24 10.82
CA VAL A 26 -8.56 -0.75 12.19
C VAL A 26 -7.10 -0.76 12.62
N ILE A 27 -6.79 -0.06 13.70
CA ILE A 27 -5.44 0.07 14.22
C ILE A 27 -5.34 -0.73 15.52
N ASP A 28 -4.37 -1.63 15.56
CA ASP A 28 -3.87 -2.23 16.79
C ASP A 28 -2.63 -1.43 17.23
N PHE A 29 -2.72 -0.73 18.35
CA PHE A 29 -1.61 0.08 18.87
C PHE A 29 -0.54 -0.75 19.56
N ILE A 30 -0.88 -1.96 20.00
CA ILE A 30 0.00 -2.83 20.80
C ILE A 30 -0.05 -4.28 20.31
N PRO A 31 0.37 -4.56 19.06
CA PRO A 31 0.31 -5.90 18.49
C PRO A 31 0.97 -7.01 19.34
N PRO A 32 2.05 -6.74 20.12
CA PRO A 32 2.69 -7.79 20.93
C PRO A 32 1.84 -8.33 22.08
N LEU A 33 0.86 -7.55 22.57
CA LEU A 33 0.00 -7.98 23.68
C LEU A 33 -1.34 -8.51 23.15
N SER A 34 -1.82 -9.59 23.76
CA SER A 34 -3.19 -10.05 23.57
C SER A 34 -4.20 -9.05 24.17
N PHE A 35 -5.49 -9.27 23.89
CA PHE A 35 -6.54 -8.47 24.48
C PHE A 35 -6.55 -8.57 26.00
N GLU A 36 -6.46 -9.79 26.54
CA GLU A 36 -6.46 -10.07 27.96
C GLU A 36 -5.25 -9.46 28.69
N GLU A 37 -4.04 -9.59 28.12
CA GLU A 37 -2.83 -8.96 28.65
C GLU A 37 -2.95 -7.44 28.68
N THR A 38 -3.53 -6.84 27.62
CA THR A 38 -3.78 -5.41 27.55
C THR A 38 -4.77 -4.96 28.62
N GLU A 39 -5.85 -5.71 28.83
CA GLU A 39 -6.85 -5.40 29.85
C GLU A 39 -6.29 -5.50 31.25
N ASN A 40 -5.51 -6.54 31.54
CA ASN A 40 -4.82 -6.72 32.81
C ASN A 40 -3.83 -5.58 33.08
N TRP A 41 -3.02 -5.20 32.09
CA TRP A 41 -2.10 -4.08 32.22
C TRP A 41 -2.82 -2.77 32.56
N ILE A 42 -3.89 -2.45 31.80
CA ILE A 42 -4.66 -1.21 32.02
C ILE A 42 -5.27 -1.19 33.43
N ARG A 43 -5.75 -2.33 33.92
CA ARG A 43 -6.33 -2.43 35.25
C ARG A 43 -5.30 -2.18 36.37
N GLU A 44 -4.06 -2.61 36.15
CA GLU A 44 -3.00 -2.51 37.18
C GLU A 44 -2.22 -1.19 37.08
N HIS A 45 -1.99 -0.67 35.90
CA HIS A 45 -1.07 0.45 35.65
C HIS A 45 -1.73 1.62 34.89
N GLY A 46 -2.98 1.50 34.50
CA GLY A 46 -3.61 2.46 33.58
C GLY A 46 -3.08 2.35 32.15
N ALA A 47 -3.20 3.42 31.37
CA ALA A 47 -2.71 3.47 30.00
C ALA A 47 -1.22 3.81 29.88
N GLU A 48 -0.59 4.11 31.00
CA GLU A 48 0.82 4.50 31.03
C GLU A 48 1.73 3.34 30.61
N GLY A 49 2.73 3.65 29.82
CA GLY A 49 3.65 2.65 29.27
C GLY A 49 3.14 1.87 28.04
N LEU A 50 1.83 1.86 27.77
CA LEU A 50 1.27 1.21 26.58
C LEU A 50 1.26 2.12 25.34
N LEU A 51 1.09 3.41 25.55
CA LEU A 51 1.03 4.41 24.49
C LEU A 51 2.04 5.52 24.71
N PRO A 52 2.53 6.15 23.62
CA PRO A 52 3.21 7.44 23.73
C PRO A 52 2.31 8.47 24.41
N VAL A 53 2.89 9.30 25.28
CA VAL A 53 2.18 10.32 26.08
C VAL A 53 1.20 11.17 25.25
N LYS A 54 1.60 11.54 24.04
CA LYS A 54 0.74 12.34 23.12
C LYS A 54 -0.59 11.68 22.78
N TRP A 55 -0.63 10.34 22.71
CA TRP A 55 -1.88 9.61 22.48
C TRP A 55 -2.75 9.57 23.72
N VAL A 56 -2.15 9.39 24.89
CA VAL A 56 -2.87 9.43 26.17
C VAL A 56 -3.50 10.82 26.37
N GLU A 57 -2.73 11.89 26.15
CA GLU A 57 -3.22 13.28 26.21
C GLU A 57 -4.34 13.52 25.18
N TYR A 58 -4.20 13.00 23.97
CA TYR A 58 -5.22 13.11 22.92
C TYR A 58 -6.55 12.47 23.35
N PHE A 59 -6.53 11.25 23.85
CA PHE A 59 -7.73 10.56 24.31
C PHE A 59 -8.34 11.24 25.53
N ASN A 60 -7.52 11.69 26.48
CA ASN A 60 -7.98 12.45 27.66
C ASN A 60 -8.67 13.77 27.26
N ARG A 61 -8.11 14.51 26.31
CA ARG A 61 -8.70 15.76 25.81
C ARG A 61 -10.07 15.55 25.15
N LEU A 62 -10.29 14.39 24.54
CA LEU A 62 -11.56 14.01 23.93
C LEU A 62 -12.53 13.30 24.90
N ASN A 63 -12.15 13.14 26.18
CA ASN A 63 -12.89 12.33 27.16
C ASN A 63 -13.16 10.90 26.67
N ILE A 64 -12.23 10.30 25.94
CA ILE A 64 -12.32 8.92 25.47
C ILE A 64 -11.55 8.03 26.46
N PRO A 65 -12.21 7.10 27.15
CA PRO A 65 -11.53 6.20 28.07
C PRO A 65 -10.61 5.25 27.31
N VAL A 66 -9.35 5.14 27.76
CA VAL A 66 -8.39 4.19 27.17
C VAL A 66 -8.70 2.80 27.71
N THR A 67 -9.23 1.94 26.85
CA THR A 67 -9.59 0.56 27.14
C THR A 67 -8.82 -0.41 26.25
N ALA A 68 -8.77 -1.68 26.61
CA ALA A 68 -8.18 -2.72 25.77
C ALA A 68 -8.86 -2.77 24.37
N SER A 69 -10.16 -2.63 24.33
CA SER A 69 -10.90 -2.58 23.05
C SER A 69 -10.48 -1.40 22.17
N LEU A 70 -10.31 -0.22 22.78
CA LEU A 70 -9.82 0.96 22.05
C LEU A 70 -8.42 0.72 21.48
N LEU A 71 -7.52 0.17 22.29
CA LEU A 71 -6.12 -0.03 21.89
C LEU A 71 -5.92 -1.14 20.87
N LYS A 72 -6.73 -2.18 20.92
CA LYS A 72 -6.64 -3.33 20.00
C LYS A 72 -7.43 -3.15 18.71
N GLN A 73 -8.46 -2.29 18.70
CA GLN A 73 -9.38 -2.14 17.57
C GLN A 73 -9.81 -0.67 17.36
N TYR A 74 -8.85 0.23 17.33
CA TYR A 74 -9.15 1.64 17.07
C TYR A 74 -9.61 1.84 15.62
N LYS A 75 -10.89 2.15 15.44
CA LYS A 75 -11.49 2.34 14.11
C LYS A 75 -11.36 3.79 13.66
N VAL A 76 -10.86 3.97 12.44
CA VAL A 76 -10.75 5.27 11.77
C VAL A 76 -11.50 5.21 10.45
N LYS A 77 -12.48 6.08 10.26
CA LYS A 77 -13.16 6.18 8.96
C LYS A 77 -12.22 6.78 7.92
N ILE A 78 -12.05 6.09 6.81
CA ILE A 78 -11.30 6.58 5.65
C ILE A 78 -12.30 7.31 4.74
N VAL A 79 -12.02 8.57 4.45
CA VAL A 79 -12.95 9.43 3.69
C VAL A 79 -12.45 9.80 2.30
N GLY A 80 -11.21 9.45 1.95
CA GLY A 80 -10.61 9.71 0.64
C GLY A 80 -9.11 9.50 0.61
N GLY A 81 -8.54 9.54 -0.59
CA GLY A 81 -7.11 9.61 -0.83
C GLY A 81 -6.62 11.06 -0.90
N MET A 82 -5.30 11.25 -0.87
CA MET A 82 -4.67 12.58 -0.95
C MET A 82 -4.53 13.11 -2.39
N GLY A 83 -4.99 12.34 -3.38
CA GLY A 83 -4.87 12.66 -4.80
C GLY A 83 -3.50 12.34 -5.41
N MET A 84 -3.42 12.49 -6.73
CA MET A 84 -2.22 12.14 -7.53
C MET A 84 -0.98 12.93 -7.13
N ASP A 85 -1.12 14.19 -6.73
CA ASP A 85 0.01 15.04 -6.31
C ASP A 85 0.77 14.51 -5.08
N ARG A 86 0.15 13.63 -4.31
CA ARG A 86 0.72 13.00 -3.13
C ARG A 86 0.93 11.50 -3.28
N ALA A 87 0.54 10.93 -4.41
CA ALA A 87 0.72 9.50 -4.69
C ALA A 87 2.19 9.18 -4.92
N GLN A 88 2.66 8.08 -4.35
CA GLN A 88 4.01 7.54 -4.60
C GLN A 88 4.01 6.47 -5.68
N VAL A 89 2.88 5.84 -5.91
CA VAL A 89 2.62 4.85 -6.96
C VAL A 89 1.22 5.04 -7.51
N SER A 90 1.01 4.70 -8.77
CA SER A 90 -0.28 4.70 -9.44
C SER A 90 -0.82 3.29 -9.56
N CYS A 91 -2.15 3.16 -9.56
CA CYS A 91 -2.85 1.91 -9.82
C CYS A 91 -3.50 1.99 -11.20
N GLY A 92 -3.67 0.84 -11.86
CA GLY A 92 -4.17 0.75 -13.23
C GLY A 92 -3.05 0.93 -14.26
N GLY A 93 -3.41 0.87 -15.53
CA GLY A 93 -2.47 0.93 -16.64
C GLY A 93 -2.78 -0.09 -17.73
N VAL A 94 -1.76 -0.43 -18.51
CA VAL A 94 -1.88 -1.47 -19.54
C VAL A 94 -1.99 -2.82 -18.88
N VAL A 95 -3.04 -3.57 -19.21
CA VAL A 95 -3.30 -4.91 -18.65
C VAL A 95 -2.20 -5.89 -19.07
N THR A 96 -1.76 -6.70 -18.14
CA THR A 96 -0.59 -7.60 -18.32
C THR A 96 -0.85 -8.69 -19.33
N GLU A 97 -2.11 -9.11 -19.50
CA GLU A 97 -2.55 -10.11 -20.48
C GLU A 97 -2.29 -9.72 -21.93
N GLU A 98 -2.17 -8.42 -22.21
CA GLU A 98 -1.89 -7.87 -23.54
C GLU A 98 -0.39 -7.63 -23.79
N VAL A 99 0.47 -8.03 -22.86
CA VAL A 99 1.91 -7.77 -22.92
C VAL A 99 2.70 -9.07 -22.72
N SER A 100 3.65 -9.32 -23.61
CA SER A 100 4.55 -10.46 -23.50
C SER A 100 5.40 -10.40 -22.21
N PRO A 101 5.29 -11.36 -21.29
CA PRO A 101 6.09 -11.36 -20.08
C PRO A 101 7.59 -11.60 -20.33
N ALA A 102 7.95 -12.14 -21.49
CA ALA A 102 9.35 -12.43 -21.83
C ALA A 102 10.11 -11.18 -22.27
N VAL A 103 9.47 -10.32 -23.06
CA VAL A 103 10.14 -9.19 -23.74
C VAL A 103 9.45 -7.85 -23.54
N CYS A 104 8.33 -7.82 -22.80
CA CYS A 104 7.54 -6.61 -22.54
C CYS A 104 6.97 -5.93 -23.80
N GLU A 105 6.80 -6.67 -24.91
CA GLU A 105 6.17 -6.20 -26.14
C GLU A 105 4.67 -6.41 -26.09
N SER A 106 3.91 -5.48 -26.67
CA SER A 106 2.48 -5.64 -26.88
C SER A 106 2.16 -6.88 -27.71
N LEU A 107 1.21 -7.68 -27.26
CA LEU A 107 0.67 -8.81 -28.03
C LEU A 107 -0.28 -8.35 -29.15
N ILE A 108 -0.77 -7.10 -29.07
CA ILE A 108 -1.71 -6.51 -30.03
C ILE A 108 -0.94 -5.72 -31.10
N HIS A 109 0.06 -4.92 -30.69
CA HIS A 109 0.79 -4.03 -31.59
C HIS A 109 2.28 -4.39 -31.60
N LYS A 110 2.72 -5.06 -32.68
CA LYS A 110 4.13 -5.43 -32.88
C LYS A 110 5.02 -4.20 -32.91
N GLY A 111 6.15 -4.25 -32.20
CA GLY A 111 7.12 -3.18 -32.09
C GLY A 111 6.83 -2.15 -30.99
N LEU A 112 5.69 -2.27 -30.29
CA LEU A 112 5.35 -1.44 -29.15
C LEU A 112 5.74 -2.17 -27.86
N PHE A 113 6.56 -1.53 -27.02
CA PHE A 113 7.04 -2.09 -25.76
C PHE A 113 6.56 -1.24 -24.59
N PHE A 114 6.17 -1.90 -23.49
CA PHE A 114 5.74 -1.27 -22.25
C PHE A 114 6.69 -1.63 -21.12
N THR A 115 7.14 -0.65 -20.33
CA THR A 115 8.06 -0.90 -19.23
C THR A 115 7.71 -0.07 -17.99
N GLY A 116 7.84 -0.68 -16.81
CA GLY A 116 7.62 0.02 -15.55
C GLY A 116 6.15 0.25 -15.21
N GLU A 117 5.85 1.35 -14.56
CA GLU A 117 4.57 1.64 -13.91
C GLU A 117 3.39 1.87 -14.87
N ILE A 118 3.66 1.99 -16.17
CA ILE A 118 2.60 2.02 -17.19
C ILE A 118 1.85 0.68 -17.28
N LEU A 119 2.48 -0.41 -16.86
CA LEU A 119 1.83 -1.71 -16.72
C LEU A 119 1.05 -1.77 -15.42
N ASP A 120 -0.13 -2.40 -15.44
CA ASP A 120 -0.93 -2.61 -14.22
C ASP A 120 -0.29 -3.68 -13.32
N VAL A 121 0.87 -3.34 -12.77
CA VAL A 121 1.65 -4.18 -11.84
C VAL A 121 2.05 -3.35 -10.63
N GLN A 122 1.63 -3.80 -9.46
CA GLN A 122 1.94 -3.15 -8.20
C GLN A 122 2.78 -4.07 -7.31
N GLY A 123 4.01 -3.66 -7.06
CA GLY A 123 4.87 -4.31 -6.08
C GLY A 123 4.61 -3.78 -4.67
N ILE A 124 4.90 -4.62 -3.69
CA ILE A 124 4.91 -4.19 -2.29
C ILE A 124 5.94 -3.08 -2.08
N CYS A 125 5.73 -2.24 -1.06
CA CYS A 125 6.70 -1.21 -0.68
C CYS A 125 8.05 -1.84 -0.30
N GLY A 126 9.16 -1.31 -0.85
CA GLY A 126 10.50 -1.86 -0.62
C GLY A 126 11.37 -1.93 -1.88
N GLY A 127 11.08 -1.10 -2.90
CA GLY A 127 11.89 -1.01 -4.12
C GLY A 127 11.46 -1.97 -5.24
N TYR A 128 10.45 -2.80 -5.02
CA TYR A 128 10.00 -3.78 -6.01
C TYR A 128 9.49 -3.14 -7.31
N ASN A 129 8.78 -2.01 -7.25
CA ASN A 129 8.31 -1.29 -8.43
C ASN A 129 9.48 -0.78 -9.30
N LEU A 130 10.52 -0.23 -8.69
CA LEU A 130 11.72 0.19 -9.41
C LEU A 130 12.46 -1.02 -10.01
N HIS A 131 12.59 -2.10 -9.26
CA HIS A 131 13.24 -3.32 -9.75
C HIS A 131 12.47 -3.93 -10.93
N PHE A 132 11.14 -3.93 -10.87
CA PHE A 132 10.28 -4.34 -11.97
C PHE A 132 10.50 -3.46 -13.21
N ALA A 133 10.50 -2.13 -13.05
CA ALA A 133 10.72 -1.18 -14.14
C ALA A 133 12.06 -1.41 -14.85
N PHE A 134 13.16 -1.56 -14.10
CA PHE A 134 14.47 -1.87 -14.66
C PHE A 134 14.52 -3.24 -15.36
N SER A 135 13.87 -4.23 -14.78
CA SER A 135 13.80 -5.58 -15.36
C SER A 135 13.06 -5.60 -16.69
N CYS A 136 11.91 -4.92 -16.77
CA CYS A 136 11.14 -4.76 -18.00
C CYS A 136 11.95 -4.01 -19.06
N ALA A 137 12.56 -2.89 -18.71
CA ALA A 137 13.36 -2.08 -19.62
C ALA A 137 14.54 -2.89 -20.20
N ARG A 138 15.23 -3.69 -19.39
CA ARG A 138 16.31 -4.58 -19.84
C ARG A 138 15.83 -5.63 -20.83
N ARG A 139 14.66 -6.26 -20.59
CA ARG A 139 14.06 -7.26 -21.49
C ARG A 139 13.67 -6.66 -22.82
N ALA A 140 12.98 -5.52 -22.80
CA ALA A 140 12.57 -4.79 -24.00
C ALA A 140 13.78 -4.35 -24.85
N ALA A 141 14.79 -3.73 -24.23
CA ALA A 141 16.01 -3.32 -24.90
C ALA A 141 16.78 -4.50 -25.51
N GLY A 142 16.87 -5.61 -24.77
CA GLY A 142 17.51 -6.83 -25.26
C GLY A 142 16.86 -7.38 -26.53
N GLU A 143 15.53 -7.42 -26.56
CA GLU A 143 14.77 -7.88 -27.72
C GLU A 143 14.91 -6.94 -28.93
N ILE A 144 14.85 -5.63 -28.71
CA ILE A 144 15.04 -4.64 -29.77
C ILE A 144 16.42 -4.77 -30.40
N ILE A 145 17.46 -4.93 -29.58
CA ILE A 145 18.85 -5.11 -30.05
C ILE A 145 19.00 -6.43 -30.82
N ARG A 146 18.40 -7.51 -30.36
CA ARG A 146 18.40 -8.81 -31.02
C ARG A 146 17.82 -8.71 -32.43
N ARG A 147 16.59 -8.15 -32.57
CA ARG A 147 15.92 -7.97 -33.88
C ARG A 147 16.75 -7.13 -34.84
N LYS A 148 17.31 -6.03 -34.35
CA LYS A 148 18.14 -5.15 -35.19
C LYS A 148 19.43 -5.82 -35.71
N LYS A 149 19.93 -6.84 -35.01
CA LYS A 149 21.07 -7.65 -35.47
C LYS A 149 20.68 -8.67 -36.55
N GLU A 150 19.46 -9.19 -36.46
CA GLU A 150 18.94 -10.15 -37.44
C GLU A 150 18.52 -9.54 -38.76
N GLU A 151 18.24 -8.22 -38.77
CA GLU A 151 17.90 -7.43 -39.96
C GLU A 151 19.14 -6.97 -40.77
N ARG A 152 20.37 -7.20 -40.26
CA ARG A 152 21.63 -6.84 -40.90
C ARG A 152 22.29 -8.04 -41.55
#